data_8c6d26046a214b542d4c2d7f0f0cc115
#
_entry.id   8c6d26046a214b542d4c2d7f0f0cc115
#
_cell.length_a   1.000
_cell.length_b   1.000
_cell.length_c   1.000
_cell.angle_alpha   90.00
_cell.angle_beta   90.00
_cell.angle_gamma   90.00
#
_symmetry.space_group_name_H-M   'P 1'
#
loop_
_entity.id
_entity.type
_entity.pdbx_description
1 polymer ?
#
loop_
_entity_poly.entity_id
_entity_poly.type
_entity_poly.pdbx_seq_one_letter_code
_entity_poly.pdbx_strand_id
1 'polypeptide(L)'
;MVCASAASPPRHPTLELVLRLGFAVIGVVNLLRAVAFWTAALNLVASEEWRSDDWVTLYHADGSGRALGLQRSQSPVEAHPRIHLDLFVDTTAEQEAEVERLVGLGARKLDWGLYPPEPDFIVLGDPDGNPFCIVDLSRAPSGDHG
;
A
#
# COMPACT_ATOMS: atom_id res chain seq x y z
N MET A 1 -37.16 -22.36 19.49
CA MET A 1 -36.44 -21.63 18.45
C MET A 1 -34.98 -22.05 18.52
N VAL A 2 -34.59 -22.99 17.68
CA VAL A 2 -33.19 -23.47 17.64
C VAL A 2 -32.44 -22.56 16.67
N CYS A 3 -31.50 -21.72 17.19
CA CYS A 3 -30.54 -21.04 16.36
C CYS A 3 -29.66 -22.10 15.70
N ALA A 4 -29.83 -22.27 14.39
CA ALA A 4 -28.87 -23.01 13.60
C ALA A 4 -27.55 -22.27 13.68
N SER A 5 -26.58 -22.80 14.40
CA SER A 5 -25.20 -22.38 14.33
C SER A 5 -24.74 -22.58 12.90
N ALA A 6 -24.39 -21.48 12.22
CA ALA A 6 -23.77 -21.59 10.90
C ALA A 6 -22.47 -22.37 11.08
N ALA A 7 -22.41 -23.57 10.54
CA ALA A 7 -21.21 -24.38 10.53
C ALA A 7 -20.10 -23.60 9.82
N SER A 8 -18.97 -23.41 10.51
CA SER A 8 -17.76 -22.88 9.89
C SER A 8 -17.43 -23.73 8.67
N PRO A 9 -17.03 -23.14 7.53
CA PRO A 9 -16.64 -23.92 6.35
C PRO A 9 -15.55 -24.92 6.76
N PRO A 10 -15.54 -26.15 6.20
CA PRO A 10 -14.54 -27.14 6.53
C PRO A 10 -13.15 -26.54 6.29
N ARG A 11 -12.34 -26.49 7.32
CA ARG A 11 -10.91 -26.22 7.14
C ARG A 11 -10.38 -27.32 6.26
N HIS A 12 -9.76 -26.96 5.12
CA HIS A 12 -9.07 -27.93 4.30
C HIS A 12 -8.11 -28.72 5.17
N PRO A 13 -8.22 -30.07 5.24
CA PRO A 13 -7.31 -30.85 6.03
C PRO A 13 -5.89 -30.61 5.53
N THR A 14 -5.12 -29.93 6.33
CA THR A 14 -3.68 -30.06 6.48
C THR A 14 -2.84 -30.10 5.21
N LEU A 15 -2.85 -29.03 4.44
CA LEU A 15 -1.59 -28.51 3.95
C LEU A 15 -1.14 -27.50 5.01
N GLU A 16 -0.14 -27.84 5.81
CA GLU A 16 0.58 -26.83 6.56
C GLU A 16 1.17 -25.89 5.55
N LEU A 17 0.48 -24.75 5.32
CA LEU A 17 0.99 -23.72 4.43
C LEU A 17 2.24 -23.13 5.05
N VAL A 18 3.39 -23.46 4.48
CA VAL A 18 4.68 -22.92 4.92
C VAL A 18 4.90 -21.51 4.40
N LEU A 19 4.32 -21.21 3.21
CA LEU A 19 4.40 -19.88 2.62
C LEU A 19 3.40 -18.91 3.26
N ARG A 20 3.88 -17.70 3.51
CA ARG A 20 3.05 -16.57 3.92
C ARG A 20 3.53 -15.32 3.20
N LEU A 21 2.61 -14.41 2.92
CA LEU A 21 2.99 -13.11 2.36
C LEU A 21 3.82 -12.34 3.38
N GLY A 22 5.03 -11.93 2.99
CA GLY A 22 5.88 -11.10 3.84
C GLY A 22 5.51 -9.63 3.72
N PHE A 23 5.98 -8.99 2.68
CA PHE A 23 5.71 -7.57 2.39
C PHE A 23 6.04 -7.27 0.92
N ALA A 24 5.55 -6.15 0.42
CA ALA A 24 5.89 -5.67 -0.91
C ALA A 24 7.24 -4.94 -0.90
N VAL A 25 7.97 -5.05 -1.99
CA VAL A 25 9.23 -4.33 -2.22
C VAL A 25 9.02 -3.31 -3.34
N ILE A 26 9.38 -2.07 -3.07
CA ILE A 26 9.27 -0.97 -4.03
C ILE A 26 10.66 -0.58 -4.50
N GLY A 27 10.86 -0.56 -5.82
CA GLY A 27 12.08 -0.05 -6.44
C GLY A 27 12.10 1.48 -6.42
N VAL A 28 13.20 2.06 -5.94
CA VAL A 28 13.35 3.51 -5.81
C VAL A 28 14.73 3.96 -6.29
N VAL A 29 14.81 5.15 -6.87
CA VAL A 29 16.09 5.71 -7.32
C VAL A 29 16.84 6.36 -6.14
N ASN A 30 16.12 7.09 -5.31
CA ASN A 30 16.66 7.78 -4.15
C ASN A 30 16.14 7.17 -2.86
N LEU A 31 16.97 6.30 -2.26
CA LEU A 31 16.55 5.51 -1.09
C LEU A 31 16.25 6.39 0.13
N LEU A 32 17.04 7.41 0.41
CA LEU A 32 16.82 8.30 1.55
C LEU A 32 15.51 9.08 1.41
N ARG A 33 15.22 9.58 0.23
CA ARG A 33 13.97 10.29 -0.06
C ARG A 33 12.77 9.35 0.07
N ALA A 34 12.88 8.13 -0.43
CA ALA A 34 11.82 7.13 -0.33
C ALA A 34 11.55 6.73 1.13
N VAL A 35 12.59 6.56 1.94
CA VAL A 35 12.46 6.30 3.39
C VAL A 35 11.72 7.45 4.07
N ALA A 36 12.10 8.69 3.81
CA ALA A 36 11.46 9.86 4.40
C ALA A 36 9.97 9.94 4.04
N PHE A 37 9.63 9.69 2.78
CA PHE A 37 8.24 9.70 2.31
C PHE A 37 7.41 8.58 2.95
N TRP A 38 7.82 7.33 2.79
CA TRP A 38 7.01 6.18 3.21
C TRP A 38 6.90 6.05 4.73
N THR A 39 7.93 6.42 5.49
CA THR A 39 7.83 6.45 6.96
C THR A 39 6.83 7.50 7.44
N ALA A 40 6.82 8.68 6.83
CA ALA A 40 5.85 9.73 7.16
C ALA A 40 4.44 9.39 6.65
N ALA A 41 4.32 8.83 5.44
CA ALA A 41 3.03 8.50 4.84
C ALA A 41 2.25 7.46 5.63
N LEU A 42 2.91 6.41 6.09
CA LEU A 42 2.28 5.24 6.70
C LEU A 42 2.63 5.03 8.18
N ASN A 43 3.26 6.00 8.82
CA ASN A 43 3.73 5.87 10.20
C ASN A 43 4.61 4.62 10.40
N LEU A 44 5.65 4.51 9.57
CA LEU A 44 6.59 3.40 9.60
C LEU A 44 7.92 3.83 10.21
N VAL A 45 8.71 2.83 10.58
CA VAL A 45 10.06 3.02 11.15
C VAL A 45 11.07 2.27 10.29
N ALA A 46 12.15 2.95 9.90
CA ALA A 46 13.24 2.31 9.17
C ALA A 46 14.05 1.41 10.10
N SER A 47 14.36 0.20 9.64
CA SER A 47 15.21 -0.73 10.37
C SER A 47 16.66 -0.25 10.41
N GLU A 48 17.28 -0.33 11.58
CA GLU A 48 18.73 -0.14 11.73
C GLU A 48 19.51 -1.41 11.35
N GLU A 49 18.92 -2.57 11.55
CA GLU A 49 19.54 -3.88 11.30
C GLU A 49 19.45 -4.29 9.82
N TRP A 50 18.26 -4.12 9.24
CA TRP A 50 17.98 -4.55 7.86
C TRP A 50 18.05 -3.37 6.90
N ARG A 51 19.25 -2.80 6.78
CA ARG A 51 19.53 -1.71 5.84
C ARG A 51 20.95 -1.80 5.30
N SER A 52 21.10 -1.29 4.08
CA SER A 52 22.38 -1.12 3.39
C SER A 52 22.28 0.11 2.49
N ASP A 53 23.26 0.35 1.65
CA ASP A 53 23.21 1.42 0.64
C ASP A 53 22.12 1.19 -0.43
N ASP A 54 21.66 -0.05 -0.57
CA ASP A 54 20.71 -0.45 -1.62
C ASP A 54 19.35 -0.93 -1.08
N TRP A 55 19.19 -1.04 0.24
CA TRP A 55 18.02 -1.65 0.86
C TRP A 55 17.68 -1.04 2.21
N VAL A 56 16.38 -0.86 2.47
CA VAL A 56 15.86 -0.59 3.82
C VAL A 56 14.55 -1.34 4.01
N THR A 57 14.42 -2.08 5.11
CA THR A 57 13.15 -2.63 5.55
C THR A 57 12.44 -1.62 6.45
N LEU A 58 11.17 -1.37 6.18
CA LEU A 58 10.30 -0.51 6.98
C LEU A 58 9.36 -1.36 7.82
N TYR A 59 9.22 -1.02 9.10
CA TYR A 59 8.37 -1.71 10.07
C TYR A 59 7.19 -0.82 10.47
N HIS A 60 6.08 -1.45 10.84
CA HIS A 60 4.99 -0.74 11.51
C HIS A 60 5.46 -0.17 12.84
N ALA A 61 5.11 1.10 13.13
CA ALA A 61 5.53 1.77 14.35
C ALA A 61 4.94 1.12 15.63
N ASP A 62 3.82 0.39 15.49
CA ASP A 62 3.17 -0.34 16.59
C ASP A 62 3.86 -1.67 16.94
N GLY A 63 4.92 -2.05 16.23
CA GLY A 63 5.63 -3.31 16.45
C GLY A 63 4.98 -4.54 15.83
N SER A 64 3.93 -4.39 15.03
CA SER A 64 3.19 -5.52 14.44
C SER A 64 3.95 -6.26 13.33
N GLY A 65 5.10 -5.74 12.89
CA GLY A 65 5.96 -6.42 11.92
C GLY A 65 6.41 -5.55 10.76
N ARG A 66 6.92 -6.20 9.74
CA ARG A 66 7.43 -5.57 8.54
C ARG A 66 6.28 -5.07 7.66
N ALA A 67 6.43 -3.90 7.07
CA ALA A 67 5.43 -3.28 6.22
C ALA A 67 5.85 -3.23 4.75
N LEU A 68 7.02 -2.71 4.46
CA LEU A 68 7.57 -2.52 3.12
C LEU A 68 9.06 -2.78 3.09
N GLY A 69 9.57 -3.19 1.92
CA GLY A 69 10.98 -3.09 1.58
C GLY A 69 11.18 -1.97 0.56
N LEU A 70 12.22 -1.19 0.71
CA LEU A 70 12.65 -0.24 -0.29
C LEU A 70 13.98 -0.70 -0.85
N GLN A 71 14.05 -0.85 -2.16
CA GLN A 71 15.23 -1.34 -2.85
C GLN A 71 15.66 -0.34 -3.91
N ARG A 72 16.94 0.01 -3.91
CA ARG A 72 17.51 0.84 -4.96
C ARG A 72 17.37 0.14 -6.31
N SER A 73 16.84 0.84 -7.29
CA SER A 73 16.57 0.29 -8.61
C SER A 73 16.89 1.33 -9.68
N GLN A 74 17.41 0.85 -10.81
CA GLN A 74 17.60 1.66 -12.02
C GLN A 74 16.53 1.35 -13.06
N SER A 75 15.58 0.45 -12.76
CA SER A 75 14.47 0.15 -13.65
C SER A 75 13.60 1.39 -13.85
N PRO A 76 13.16 1.67 -15.08
CA PRO A 76 12.22 2.77 -15.33
C PRO A 76 10.90 2.55 -14.57
N VAL A 77 10.32 3.65 -14.11
CA VAL A 77 8.96 3.62 -13.52
C VAL A 77 7.97 3.28 -14.63
N GLU A 78 7.05 2.37 -14.32
CA GLU A 78 5.93 2.04 -15.21
C GLU A 78 4.74 2.95 -14.93
N ALA A 79 4.18 3.57 -15.98
CA ALA A 79 3.02 4.44 -15.86
C ALA A 79 1.77 3.68 -15.38
N HIS A 80 1.63 2.42 -15.80
CA HIS A 80 0.54 1.52 -15.43
C HIS A 80 1.14 0.21 -14.91
N PRO A 81 1.63 0.18 -13.66
CA PRO A 81 2.31 -0.99 -13.12
C PRO A 81 1.33 -2.15 -12.92
N ARG A 82 1.84 -3.37 -13.05
CA ARG A 82 1.06 -4.59 -12.82
C ARG A 82 0.85 -4.89 -11.34
N ILE A 83 1.70 -4.34 -10.48
CA ILE A 83 1.56 -4.39 -9.01
C ILE A 83 1.62 -2.96 -8.49
N HIS A 84 0.67 -2.58 -7.67
CA HIS A 84 0.65 -1.30 -6.97
C HIS A 84 0.08 -1.49 -5.57
N LEU A 85 0.23 -0.48 -4.73
CA LEU A 85 -0.36 -0.46 -3.40
C LEU A 85 -1.70 0.25 -3.44
N ASP A 86 -2.69 -0.32 -2.77
CA ASP A 86 -3.94 0.35 -2.40
C ASP A 86 -3.90 0.70 -0.92
N LEU A 87 -4.07 1.98 -0.62
CA LEU A 87 -4.16 2.49 0.74
C LEU A 87 -5.60 2.91 0.99
N PHE A 88 -6.17 2.51 2.12
CA PHE A 88 -7.58 2.67 2.40
C PHE A 88 -7.86 3.83 3.34
N VAL A 89 -8.94 4.54 3.06
CA VAL A 89 -9.59 5.49 3.96
C VAL A 89 -11.08 5.17 4.04
N ASP A 90 -11.72 5.58 5.12
CA ASP A 90 -13.13 5.22 5.38
C ASP A 90 -14.14 6.21 4.79
N THR A 91 -13.69 7.43 4.47
CA THR A 91 -14.59 8.48 3.97
C THR A 91 -13.94 9.27 2.83
N THR A 92 -14.80 9.93 2.02
CA THR A 92 -14.35 10.83 0.96
C THR A 92 -13.55 12.02 1.51
N ALA A 93 -13.97 12.56 2.66
CA ALA A 93 -13.25 13.66 3.30
C ALA A 93 -11.84 13.25 3.75
N GLU A 94 -11.69 12.04 4.27
CA GLU A 94 -10.37 11.47 4.58
C GLU A 94 -9.52 11.28 3.34
N GLN A 95 -10.11 10.80 2.24
CA GLN A 95 -9.39 10.65 0.98
C GLN A 95 -8.81 11.99 0.50
N GLU A 96 -9.62 13.04 0.48
CA GLU A 96 -9.17 14.38 0.07
C GLU A 96 -8.07 14.91 0.99
N ALA A 97 -8.23 14.76 2.30
CA ALA A 97 -7.24 15.19 3.28
C ALA A 97 -5.92 14.42 3.16
N GLU A 98 -5.97 13.10 2.97
CA GLU A 98 -4.78 12.28 2.81
C GLU A 98 -4.05 12.57 1.50
N VAL A 99 -4.76 12.82 0.41
CA VAL A 99 -4.15 13.24 -0.86
C VAL A 99 -3.36 14.53 -0.67
N GLU A 100 -3.94 15.54 0.00
CA GLU A 100 -3.23 16.80 0.29
C GLU A 100 -2.02 16.57 1.18
N ARG A 101 -2.16 15.77 2.23
CA ARG A 101 -1.05 15.45 3.14
C ARG A 101 0.10 14.77 2.39
N LEU A 102 -0.19 13.77 1.58
CA LEU A 102 0.81 13.01 0.82
C LEU A 102 1.50 13.87 -0.25
N VAL A 103 0.75 14.75 -0.92
CA VAL A 103 1.34 15.72 -1.85
C VAL A 103 2.30 16.66 -1.11
N GLY A 104 1.94 17.10 0.09
CA GLY A 104 2.84 17.88 0.95
C GLY A 104 4.12 17.13 1.36
N LEU A 105 4.10 15.81 1.41
CA LEU A 105 5.25 14.95 1.69
C LEU A 105 6.10 14.63 0.45
N GLY A 106 5.64 14.97 -0.75
CA GLY A 106 6.37 14.77 -2.00
C GLY A 106 5.70 13.87 -3.02
N ALA A 107 4.49 13.36 -2.76
CA ALA A 107 3.70 12.65 -3.77
C ALA A 107 3.16 13.63 -4.83
N ARG A 108 2.80 13.09 -5.99
CA ARG A 108 2.22 13.85 -7.09
C ARG A 108 0.95 13.19 -7.58
N LYS A 109 -0.06 13.99 -7.94
CA LYS A 109 -1.21 13.49 -8.69
C LYS A 109 -0.75 13.09 -10.08
N LEU A 110 -1.07 11.88 -10.49
CA LEU A 110 -0.72 11.36 -11.81
C LEU A 110 -1.90 11.53 -12.78
N ASP A 111 -1.59 11.78 -14.05
CA ASP A 111 -2.55 11.65 -15.13
C ASP A 111 -2.71 10.16 -15.45
N TRP A 112 -3.65 9.52 -14.75
CA TRP A 112 -3.79 8.07 -14.79
C TRP A 112 -4.36 7.56 -16.12
N GLY A 113 -5.35 8.25 -16.69
CA GLY A 113 -5.95 7.91 -17.97
C GLY A 113 -6.84 6.66 -17.97
N LEU A 114 -6.87 5.89 -16.89
CA LEU A 114 -7.60 4.63 -16.77
C LEU A 114 -8.69 4.67 -15.67
N TYR A 115 -9.12 5.86 -15.26
CA TYR A 115 -10.19 5.96 -14.28
C TYR A 115 -11.51 5.43 -14.86
N PRO A 116 -12.22 4.53 -14.16
CA PRO A 116 -13.58 4.19 -14.53
C PRO A 116 -14.52 5.37 -14.26
N PRO A 117 -15.78 5.32 -14.76
CA PRO A 117 -16.79 6.26 -14.31
C PRO A 117 -16.96 6.17 -12.78
N GLU A 118 -17.05 7.33 -12.10
CA GLU A 118 -17.23 7.41 -10.65
C GLU A 118 -16.20 6.58 -9.84
N PRO A 119 -14.90 6.83 -9.99
CA PRO A 119 -13.88 6.05 -9.32
C PRO A 119 -13.93 6.23 -7.80
N ASP A 120 -13.68 5.16 -7.06
CA ASP A 120 -13.53 5.18 -5.61
C ASP A 120 -12.08 5.42 -5.16
N PHE A 121 -11.16 5.60 -6.10
CA PHE A 121 -9.73 5.74 -5.84
C PHE A 121 -9.12 6.94 -6.56
N ILE A 122 -8.03 7.44 -6.00
CA ILE A 122 -7.18 8.47 -6.59
C ILE A 122 -5.78 7.90 -6.72
N VAL A 123 -5.17 8.04 -7.90
CA VAL A 123 -3.80 7.57 -8.16
C VAL A 123 -2.81 8.70 -7.91
N LEU A 124 -1.84 8.42 -7.05
CA LEU A 124 -0.71 9.28 -6.79
C LEU A 124 0.58 8.58 -7.22
N GLY A 125 1.62 9.35 -7.51
CA GLY A 125 2.99 8.85 -7.61
C GLY A 125 3.75 9.18 -6.32
N ASP A 126 4.54 8.23 -5.83
CA ASP A 126 5.49 8.53 -4.77
C ASP A 126 6.61 9.47 -5.28
N PRO A 127 7.55 9.95 -4.47
CA PRO A 127 8.61 10.86 -4.94
C PRO A 127 9.46 10.31 -6.08
N ASP A 128 9.52 8.99 -6.25
CA ASP A 128 10.18 8.32 -7.37
C ASP A 128 9.27 8.11 -8.57
N GLY A 129 7.98 8.44 -8.47
CA GLY A 129 6.99 8.30 -9.53
C GLY A 129 6.25 6.96 -9.52
N ASN A 130 6.45 6.10 -8.54
CA ASN A 130 5.75 4.82 -8.45
C ASN A 130 4.26 5.05 -8.17
N PRO A 131 3.34 4.61 -9.04
CA PRO A 131 1.91 4.77 -8.81
C PRO A 131 1.41 3.95 -7.62
N PHE A 132 0.54 4.58 -6.82
CA PHE A 132 -0.22 3.94 -5.76
C PHE A 132 -1.59 4.62 -5.63
N CYS A 133 -2.54 3.96 -4.98
CA CYS A 133 -3.92 4.41 -4.92
C CYS A 133 -4.34 4.73 -3.49
N ILE A 134 -5.15 5.78 -3.33
CA ILE A 134 -5.92 6.05 -2.12
C ILE A 134 -7.36 5.68 -2.41
N VAL A 135 -7.86 4.64 -1.76
CA VAL A 135 -9.20 4.07 -1.98
C VAL A 135 -10.15 4.55 -0.90
N ASP A 136 -11.25 5.14 -1.33
CA ASP A 136 -12.36 5.56 -0.46
C ASP A 136 -13.34 4.40 -0.29
N LEU A 137 -13.29 3.72 0.85
CA LEU A 137 -14.14 2.56 1.14
C LEU A 137 -15.63 2.91 1.26
N SER A 138 -15.97 4.18 1.49
CA SER A 138 -17.37 4.60 1.57
C SER A 138 -18.09 4.59 0.20
N ARG A 139 -17.32 4.63 -0.89
CA ARG A 139 -17.81 4.64 -2.27
C ARG A 139 -17.78 3.27 -2.93
N ALA A 140 -17.03 2.32 -2.35
CA ALA A 140 -16.96 0.98 -2.89
C ALA A 140 -18.30 0.27 -2.77
N PRO A 141 -18.75 -0.46 -3.82
CA PRO A 141 -19.94 -1.30 -3.70
C PRO A 141 -19.76 -2.32 -2.58
N SER A 142 -20.80 -2.52 -1.76
CA SER A 142 -20.78 -3.51 -0.69
C SER A 142 -20.49 -4.90 -1.25
N GLY A 143 -19.29 -5.43 -0.96
CA GLY A 143 -18.89 -6.79 -1.31
C GLY A 143 -18.09 -6.96 -2.61
N ASP A 144 -17.76 -5.90 -3.33
CA ASP A 144 -16.92 -5.98 -4.51
C ASP A 144 -15.63 -5.17 -4.29
N HIS A 145 -14.64 -5.85 -3.77
CA HIS A 145 -13.25 -5.42 -3.79
C HIS A 145 -12.50 -6.28 -4.81
N GLY A 146 -12.92 -6.14 -6.06
CA GLY A 146 -12.24 -6.76 -7.18
C GLY A 146 -10.87 -6.20 -7.43
#